data_65bbaf9c26b630d3abc154be428c46cf
#
_entry.id   65bbaf9c26b630d3abc154be428c46cf
#
_cell.length_a   1.000
_cell.length_b   1.000
_cell.length_c   1.000
_cell.angle_alpha   90.00
_cell.angle_beta   90.00
_cell.angle_gamma   90.00
#
_symmetry.space_group_name_H-M   'P 1'
#
loop_
_entity.id
_entity.type
_entity.pdbx_description
1 polymer ?
#
loop_
_entity_poly.entity_id
_entity_poly.type
_entity_poly.pdbx_seq_one_letter_code
_entity_poly.pdbx_strand_id
1 'polypeptide(L)'
;MIDYTVFYKDAWLFETWPGDEGWDVFLSAFNSSDRVQQVFQKATASEKHWLIAQEYRYSDDELPSSGRCVAAQSLFEADVIRHYFDQTGIDPARCKLCVDITGFMRPHLLFLLRYLAERGVARFDVVYSEPGHYASAEKTRFSDEVIVDVRQIAGYEGIHVTDTSADVLVIGAGYDDKLIAHVAEHKDSAKKIRILGLPSLRADMYQQNVLRAELASEQVGGSARDGIETHFAPANDP
;
A
#
# COMPACT_ATOMS: atom_id res chain seq x y z
N MET A 1 2.95 -5.25 24.44
CA MET A 1 1.60 -4.99 23.89
C MET A 1 1.68 -3.59 23.30
N ILE A 2 1.39 -3.44 21.99
CA ILE A 2 1.37 -2.10 21.36
C ILE A 2 0.10 -1.41 21.87
N ASP A 3 0.26 -0.20 22.39
CA ASP A 3 -0.88 0.63 22.78
C ASP A 3 -1.41 1.38 21.57
N TYR A 4 -2.53 0.94 21.04
CA TYR A 4 -3.17 1.55 19.88
C TYR A 4 -3.99 2.81 20.21
N THR A 5 -4.09 3.18 21.48
CA THR A 5 -4.79 4.41 21.90
C THR A 5 -4.07 5.69 21.46
N VAL A 6 -2.81 5.58 21.06
CA VAL A 6 -2.06 6.70 20.47
C VAL A 6 -2.51 7.08 19.06
N PHE A 7 -3.29 6.22 18.40
CA PHE A 7 -3.83 6.50 17.07
C PHE A 7 -5.23 7.12 17.20
N TYR A 8 -5.32 8.41 16.94
CA TYR A 8 -6.62 9.05 16.77
C TYR A 8 -7.21 8.66 15.42
N LYS A 9 -8.37 8.01 15.43
CA LYS A 9 -9.11 7.62 14.23
C LYS A 9 -10.50 8.21 14.28
N ASP A 10 -10.89 8.90 13.22
CA ASP A 10 -12.24 9.39 12.99
C ASP A 10 -12.75 8.89 11.64
N ALA A 11 -14.06 8.70 11.52
CA ALA A 11 -14.70 8.24 10.31
C ALA A 11 -15.74 9.23 9.84
N TRP A 12 -15.66 9.65 8.59
CA TRP A 12 -16.53 10.64 7.98
C TRP A 12 -17.22 10.09 6.74
N LEU A 13 -18.45 10.48 6.53
CA LEU A 13 -19.01 10.40 5.19
C LEU A 13 -18.31 11.45 4.31
N PHE A 14 -18.06 11.13 3.06
CA PHE A 14 -17.34 12.04 2.16
C PHE A 14 -18.01 13.43 2.08
N GLU A 15 -19.34 13.47 2.09
CA GLU A 15 -20.12 14.72 2.03
C GLU A 15 -19.88 15.62 3.24
N THR A 16 -19.73 15.02 4.42
CA THR A 16 -19.57 15.74 5.70
C THR A 16 -18.12 15.90 6.14
N TRP A 17 -17.18 15.24 5.47
CA TRP A 17 -15.76 15.42 5.77
C TRP A 17 -15.35 16.87 5.53
N PRO A 18 -14.78 17.57 6.53
CA PRO A 18 -14.45 18.99 6.39
C PRO A 18 -13.37 19.26 5.33
N GLY A 19 -12.44 18.30 5.14
CA GLY A 19 -11.35 18.43 4.16
C GLY A 19 -10.35 19.53 4.47
N ASP A 20 -10.47 20.16 5.63
CA ASP A 20 -9.63 21.28 6.07
C ASP A 20 -9.32 21.15 7.56
N GLU A 21 -8.09 20.76 7.84
CA GLU A 21 -7.52 20.69 9.19
C GLU A 21 -6.34 21.68 9.34
N GLY A 22 -6.24 22.63 8.41
CA GLY A 22 -5.15 23.60 8.36
C GLY A 22 -3.81 22.97 8.03
N TRP A 23 -3.76 22.05 7.08
CA TRP A 23 -2.53 21.44 6.61
C TRP A 23 -1.67 22.41 5.80
N ASP A 24 -0.36 22.34 6.00
CA ASP A 24 0.60 23.02 5.14
C ASP A 24 0.74 22.26 3.82
N VAL A 25 0.82 20.92 3.91
CA VAL A 25 1.02 20.05 2.75
C VAL A 25 0.02 18.89 2.78
N PHE A 26 -0.65 18.68 1.64
CA PHE A 26 -1.46 17.50 1.36
C PHE A 26 -0.80 16.69 0.25
N LEU A 27 -0.32 15.49 0.60
CA LEU A 27 0.34 14.57 -0.31
C LEU A 27 -0.58 13.39 -0.63
N SER A 28 -0.86 13.14 -1.91
CA SER A 28 -1.56 11.96 -2.39
C SER A 28 -0.79 11.28 -3.52
N ALA A 29 -0.89 9.97 -3.65
CA ALA A 29 -0.37 9.26 -4.81
C ALA A 29 -1.46 9.17 -5.89
N PHE A 30 -1.13 9.66 -7.08
CA PHE A 30 -2.09 9.71 -8.18
C PHE A 30 -2.44 8.32 -8.70
N ASN A 31 -3.72 8.07 -8.83
CA ASN A 31 -4.25 7.03 -9.69
C ASN A 31 -5.60 7.48 -10.28
N SER A 32 -6.07 6.76 -11.30
CA SER A 32 -7.29 7.11 -12.03
C SER A 32 -8.59 6.87 -11.25
N SER A 33 -8.53 6.46 -9.99
CA SER A 33 -9.70 6.21 -9.16
C SER A 33 -10.40 7.51 -8.76
N ASP A 34 -11.70 7.59 -9.00
CA ASP A 34 -12.52 8.76 -8.63
C ASP A 34 -12.37 9.14 -7.17
N ARG A 35 -12.31 8.17 -6.26
CA ARG A 35 -12.18 8.42 -4.82
C ARG A 35 -10.89 9.16 -4.45
N VAL A 36 -9.77 8.85 -5.12
CA VAL A 36 -8.49 9.52 -4.90
C VAL A 36 -8.57 10.96 -5.40
N GLN A 37 -9.11 11.15 -6.60
CA GLN A 37 -9.25 12.48 -7.19
C GLN A 37 -10.23 13.37 -6.41
N GLN A 38 -11.37 12.82 -5.99
CA GLN A 38 -12.37 13.56 -5.21
C GLN A 38 -11.83 13.99 -3.84
N VAL A 39 -11.12 13.09 -3.14
CA VAL A 39 -10.49 13.43 -1.86
C VAL A 39 -9.46 14.53 -2.05
N PHE A 40 -8.60 14.41 -3.05
CA PHE A 40 -7.62 15.45 -3.35
C PHE A 40 -8.27 16.79 -3.70
N GLN A 41 -9.34 16.81 -4.48
CA GLN A 41 -10.06 18.04 -4.80
C GLN A 41 -10.64 18.70 -3.56
N LYS A 42 -11.26 17.91 -2.67
CA LYS A 42 -11.93 18.40 -1.46
C LYS A 42 -10.96 18.84 -0.38
N ALA A 43 -9.79 18.19 -0.28
CA ALA A 43 -8.78 18.55 0.71
C ALA A 43 -8.28 19.99 0.52
N THR A 44 -8.16 20.73 1.62
CA THR A 44 -7.63 22.09 1.67
C THR A 44 -6.28 22.07 2.39
N ALA A 45 -5.25 22.58 1.71
CA ALA A 45 -3.91 22.73 2.25
C ALA A 45 -3.22 23.90 1.55
N SER A 46 -2.15 24.45 2.13
CA SER A 46 -1.35 25.50 1.49
C SER A 46 -0.73 25.03 0.19
N GLU A 47 -0.22 23.79 0.19
CA GLU A 47 0.30 23.11 -1.00
C GLU A 47 -0.32 21.72 -1.13
N LYS A 48 -0.69 21.36 -2.37
CA LYS A 48 -1.24 20.04 -2.68
C LYS A 48 -0.40 19.36 -3.74
N HIS A 49 0.09 18.16 -3.42
CA HIS A 49 1.04 17.44 -4.24
C HIS A 49 0.51 16.06 -4.65
N TRP A 50 0.80 15.72 -5.90
CA TRP A 50 0.63 14.40 -6.46
C TRP A 50 1.98 13.69 -6.58
N LEU A 51 2.13 12.55 -5.94
CA LEU A 51 3.20 11.62 -6.23
C LEU A 51 2.79 10.75 -7.41
N ILE A 52 3.57 10.77 -8.48
CA ILE A 52 3.30 9.99 -9.69
C ILE A 52 4.18 8.75 -9.67
N ALA A 53 3.56 7.58 -9.57
CA ALA A 53 4.27 6.31 -9.60
C ALA A 53 4.54 5.89 -11.06
N GLN A 54 5.79 5.58 -11.37
CA GLN A 54 6.24 5.20 -12.72
C GLN A 54 5.59 3.91 -13.21
N GLU A 55 5.20 3.04 -12.31
CA GLU A 55 4.55 1.76 -12.59
C GLU A 55 3.25 1.90 -13.37
N TYR A 56 2.53 2.99 -13.17
CA TYR A 56 1.28 3.26 -13.89
C TYR A 56 1.48 3.75 -15.31
N ARG A 57 2.67 4.22 -15.68
CA ARG A 57 3.05 4.68 -17.03
C ARG A 57 2.05 5.67 -17.62
N TYR A 58 1.61 6.62 -16.81
CA TYR A 58 0.71 7.67 -17.29
C TYR A 58 1.39 8.52 -18.36
N SER A 59 0.65 8.82 -19.44
CA SER A 59 1.03 9.85 -20.40
C SER A 59 0.73 11.24 -19.85
N ASP A 60 1.34 12.26 -20.42
CA ASP A 60 1.21 13.65 -19.93
C ASP A 60 -0.24 14.15 -19.92
N ASP A 61 -1.07 13.66 -20.84
CA ASP A 61 -2.50 14.02 -20.94
C ASP A 61 -3.38 13.30 -19.90
N GLU A 62 -2.89 12.22 -19.28
CA GLU A 62 -3.56 11.53 -18.18
C GLU A 62 -3.24 12.14 -16.81
N LEU A 63 -2.21 12.97 -16.73
CA LEU A 63 -1.81 13.57 -15.45
C LEU A 63 -2.83 14.62 -14.98
N PRO A 64 -3.00 14.79 -13.66
CA PRO A 64 -3.95 15.76 -13.13
C PRO A 64 -3.51 17.18 -13.44
N SER A 65 -4.48 18.02 -13.80
CA SER A 65 -4.25 19.44 -14.13
C SER A 65 -4.15 20.35 -12.89
N SER A 66 -4.48 19.84 -11.70
CA SER A 66 -4.45 20.58 -10.44
C SER A 66 -3.50 19.95 -9.43
N GLY A 67 -2.83 20.77 -8.64
CA GLY A 67 -1.79 20.32 -7.72
C GLY A 67 -0.41 20.21 -8.40
N ARG A 68 0.62 20.07 -7.60
CA ARG A 68 1.99 19.89 -8.08
C ARG A 68 2.28 18.40 -8.29
N CYS A 69 2.52 17.99 -9.52
CA CYS A 69 2.95 16.63 -9.83
C CYS A 69 4.44 16.46 -9.59
N VAL A 70 4.84 15.42 -8.87
CA VAL A 70 6.23 15.01 -8.67
C VAL A 70 6.38 13.56 -9.09
N ALA A 71 7.21 13.32 -10.09
CA ALA A 71 7.49 12.00 -10.65
C ALA A 71 8.98 11.70 -10.54
N ALA A 72 9.33 10.55 -9.95
CA ALA A 72 10.70 10.04 -9.97
C ALA A 72 10.88 9.04 -11.10
N GLN A 73 12.05 9.06 -11.73
CA GLN A 73 12.42 8.09 -12.77
C GLN A 73 13.04 6.83 -12.12
N SER A 74 12.32 6.23 -11.18
CA SER A 74 12.75 5.04 -10.44
C SER A 74 11.55 4.20 -10.02
N LEU A 75 11.74 2.87 -10.01
CA LEU A 75 10.80 1.90 -9.44
C LEU A 75 11.13 1.58 -7.97
N PHE A 76 12.22 2.13 -7.43
CA PHE A 76 12.60 1.93 -6.03
C PHE A 76 11.94 2.98 -5.14
N GLU A 77 11.17 2.52 -4.18
CA GLU A 77 10.42 3.36 -3.24
C GLU A 77 11.31 4.39 -2.52
N ALA A 78 12.53 4.00 -2.19
CA ALA A 78 13.46 4.90 -1.51
C ALA A 78 13.84 6.11 -2.38
N ASP A 79 14.08 5.87 -3.67
CA ASP A 79 14.41 6.94 -4.60
C ASP A 79 13.21 7.85 -4.85
N VAL A 80 12.02 7.25 -5.00
CA VAL A 80 10.77 7.98 -5.25
C VAL A 80 10.46 8.94 -4.10
N ILE A 81 10.53 8.46 -2.86
CA ILE A 81 10.20 9.28 -1.69
C ILE A 81 11.28 10.34 -1.42
N ARG A 82 12.56 9.99 -1.53
CA ARG A 82 13.65 10.97 -1.38
C ARG A 82 13.56 12.06 -2.45
N HIS A 83 13.37 11.66 -3.71
CA HIS A 83 13.18 12.59 -4.82
C HIS A 83 12.04 13.56 -4.58
N TYR A 84 10.90 13.07 -4.03
CA TYR A 84 9.77 13.93 -3.68
C TYR A 84 10.18 15.04 -2.71
N PHE A 85 10.79 14.71 -1.59
CA PHE A 85 11.20 15.70 -0.59
C PHE A 85 12.30 16.63 -1.11
N ASP A 86 13.26 16.12 -1.89
CA ASP A 86 14.33 16.91 -2.50
C ASP A 86 13.78 17.92 -3.53
N GLN A 87 12.82 17.50 -4.37
CA GLN A 87 12.21 18.35 -5.40
C GLN A 87 11.25 19.38 -4.83
N THR A 88 10.59 19.07 -3.74
CA THR A 88 9.64 20.00 -3.10
C THR A 88 10.34 20.95 -2.13
N GLY A 89 11.47 20.53 -1.56
CA GLY A 89 12.15 21.27 -0.51
C GLY A 89 11.41 21.25 0.84
N ILE A 90 10.38 20.40 0.97
CA ILE A 90 9.59 20.31 2.18
C ILE A 90 10.41 19.64 3.29
N ASP A 91 10.47 20.27 4.45
CA ASP A 91 10.92 19.64 5.69
C ASP A 91 9.70 19.07 6.43
N PRO A 92 9.50 17.74 6.40
CA PRO A 92 8.30 17.13 6.98
C PRO A 92 8.25 17.25 8.51
N ALA A 93 9.36 17.55 9.17
CA ALA A 93 9.39 17.78 10.62
C ALA A 93 8.90 19.18 11.01
N ARG A 94 8.76 20.09 10.04
CA ARG A 94 8.41 21.49 10.26
C ARG A 94 7.10 21.91 9.62
N CYS A 95 6.39 21.03 8.96
CA CYS A 95 5.10 21.30 8.34
C CYS A 95 4.01 20.37 8.92
N LYS A 96 2.78 20.85 8.89
CA LYS A 96 1.61 20.03 9.18
C LYS A 96 1.25 19.24 7.94
N LEU A 97 1.75 17.99 7.89
CA LEU A 97 1.61 17.09 6.77
C LEU A 97 0.35 16.24 6.89
N CYS A 98 -0.42 16.14 5.80
CA CYS A 98 -1.44 15.13 5.61
C CYS A 98 -1.07 14.24 4.42
N VAL A 99 -1.22 12.94 4.58
CA VAL A 99 -0.97 11.94 3.54
C VAL A 99 -2.25 11.19 3.23
N ASP A 100 -2.76 11.32 2.01
CA ASP A 100 -3.82 10.45 1.50
C ASP A 100 -3.19 9.14 1.00
N ILE A 101 -3.34 8.09 1.80
CA ILE A 101 -2.74 6.78 1.53
C ILE A 101 -3.54 5.93 0.53
N THR A 102 -4.69 6.40 0.07
CA THR A 102 -5.63 5.65 -0.76
C THR A 102 -5.01 5.16 -2.07
N GLY A 103 -4.25 6.04 -2.74
CA GLY A 103 -3.59 5.75 -4.02
C GLY A 103 -2.18 5.20 -3.92
N PHE A 104 -1.59 5.18 -2.72
CA PHE A 104 -0.20 4.75 -2.55
C PHE A 104 0.00 3.26 -2.83
N MET A 105 1.05 2.95 -3.56
CA MET A 105 1.60 1.60 -3.60
C MET A 105 2.20 1.24 -2.24
N ARG A 106 2.00 0.01 -1.80
CA ARG A 106 2.45 -0.44 -0.48
C ARG A 106 3.94 -0.21 -0.19
N PRO A 107 4.88 -0.50 -1.12
CA PRO A 107 6.30 -0.21 -0.91
C PRO A 107 6.57 1.28 -0.66
N HIS A 108 5.99 2.17 -1.48
CA HIS A 108 6.16 3.61 -1.32
C HIS A 108 5.62 4.11 0.02
N LEU A 109 4.44 3.61 0.44
CA LEU A 109 3.86 3.97 1.73
C LEU A 109 4.75 3.52 2.89
N LEU A 110 5.20 2.27 2.90
CA LEU A 110 6.05 1.74 3.96
C LEU A 110 7.37 2.52 4.07
N PHE A 111 8.01 2.80 2.92
CA PHE A 111 9.23 3.61 2.96
C PHE A 111 8.96 5.05 3.39
N LEU A 112 7.84 5.65 2.99
CA LEU A 112 7.44 6.98 3.47
C LEU A 112 7.33 7.02 4.99
N LEU A 113 6.67 6.03 5.61
CA LEU A 113 6.56 5.93 7.07
C LEU A 113 7.94 5.84 7.73
N ARG A 114 8.82 5.02 7.17
CA ARG A 114 10.20 4.90 7.64
C ARG A 114 10.97 6.22 7.52
N TYR A 115 10.86 6.88 6.37
CA TYR A 115 11.50 8.17 6.11
C TYR A 115 11.04 9.25 7.09
N LEU A 116 9.72 9.36 7.33
CA LEU A 116 9.17 10.33 8.28
C LEU A 116 9.67 10.07 9.69
N ALA A 117 9.71 8.80 10.12
CA ALA A 117 10.25 8.42 11.42
C ALA A 117 11.73 8.79 11.57
N GLU A 118 12.56 8.54 10.56
CA GLU A 118 13.99 8.92 10.55
C GLU A 118 14.23 10.43 10.56
N ARG A 119 13.29 11.20 10.00
CA ARG A 119 13.31 12.67 10.05
C ARG A 119 12.77 13.24 11.37
N GLY A 120 12.36 12.38 12.31
CA GLY A 120 11.85 12.80 13.60
C GLY A 120 10.46 13.45 13.55
N VAL A 121 9.68 13.11 12.53
CA VAL A 121 8.28 13.59 12.42
C VAL A 121 7.47 12.91 13.54
N ALA A 122 7.07 13.71 14.52
CA ALA A 122 6.34 13.19 15.69
C ALA A 122 4.87 12.89 15.38
N ARG A 123 4.30 13.62 14.42
CA ARG A 123 2.88 13.50 14.05
C ARG A 123 2.67 13.94 12.60
N PHE A 124 1.84 13.23 11.90
CA PHE A 124 1.22 13.65 10.64
C PHE A 124 -0.18 13.04 10.56
N ASP A 125 -1.02 13.63 9.74
CA ASP A 125 -2.38 13.16 9.56
C ASP A 125 -2.44 12.21 8.34
N VAL A 126 -3.33 11.23 8.40
CA VAL A 126 -3.52 10.24 7.34
C VAL A 126 -4.99 10.23 6.93
N VAL A 127 -5.23 10.25 5.63
CA VAL A 127 -6.56 10.05 5.05
C VAL A 127 -6.57 8.74 4.27
N TYR A 128 -7.61 7.94 4.47
CA TYR A 128 -7.92 6.78 3.66
C TYR A 128 -9.37 6.83 3.23
N SER A 129 -9.62 6.68 1.95
CA SER A 129 -10.97 6.67 1.40
C SER A 129 -11.40 5.25 1.03
N GLU A 130 -12.42 4.74 1.71
CA GLU A 130 -13.06 3.49 1.30
C GLU A 130 -13.92 3.70 0.06
N PRO A 131 -13.94 2.76 -0.90
CA PRO A 131 -14.85 2.84 -2.03
C PRO A 131 -16.28 2.55 -1.57
N GLY A 132 -17.23 3.38 -1.97
CA GLY A 132 -18.65 3.09 -1.76
C GLY A 132 -19.13 1.86 -2.53
N HIS A 133 -18.39 1.48 -3.58
CA HIS A 133 -18.63 0.28 -4.36
C HIS A 133 -17.32 -0.34 -4.83
N TYR A 134 -17.14 -1.63 -4.56
CA TYR A 134 -15.99 -2.38 -5.05
C TYR A 134 -16.28 -2.89 -6.47
N ALA A 135 -15.35 -2.65 -7.40
CA ALA A 135 -15.44 -3.22 -8.75
C ALA A 135 -15.45 -4.75 -8.69
N SER A 136 -16.13 -5.39 -9.64
CA SER A 136 -16.04 -6.85 -9.79
C SER A 136 -14.59 -7.24 -10.15
N ALA A 137 -14.19 -8.46 -9.77
CA ALA A 137 -12.85 -8.99 -10.03
C ALA A 137 -12.40 -8.84 -11.49
N GLU A 138 -13.33 -8.99 -12.45
CA GLU A 138 -13.10 -8.84 -13.89
C GLU A 138 -12.74 -7.40 -14.31
N LYS A 139 -13.12 -6.41 -13.50
CA LYS A 139 -12.85 -4.98 -13.76
C LYS A 139 -11.74 -4.42 -12.87
N THR A 140 -11.15 -5.24 -12.02
CA THR A 140 -10.04 -4.83 -11.17
C THR A 140 -8.75 -4.99 -11.99
N ARG A 141 -8.11 -3.87 -12.31
CA ARG A 141 -6.75 -3.89 -12.86
C ARG A 141 -5.81 -4.28 -11.73
N PHE A 142 -5.31 -5.51 -11.80
CA PHE A 142 -4.17 -5.91 -10.98
C PHE A 142 -2.91 -5.28 -11.59
N SER A 143 -1.91 -5.03 -10.77
CA SER A 143 -0.58 -4.64 -11.24
C SER A 143 -0.14 -5.57 -12.38
N ASP A 144 0.56 -5.02 -13.36
CA ASP A 144 1.00 -5.69 -14.58
C ASP A 144 1.28 -7.18 -14.38
N GLU A 145 0.84 -8.01 -15.34
CA GLU A 145 1.01 -9.47 -15.34
C GLU A 145 2.48 -9.93 -15.23
N VAL A 146 3.42 -8.99 -15.29
CA VAL A 146 4.85 -9.24 -15.20
C VAL A 146 5.34 -8.87 -13.80
N ILE A 147 5.67 -9.91 -13.02
CA ILE A 147 6.42 -9.73 -11.77
C ILE A 147 7.82 -9.27 -12.13
N VAL A 148 8.14 -8.03 -11.82
CA VAL A 148 9.43 -7.44 -12.17
C VAL A 148 10.49 -7.87 -11.17
N ASP A 149 10.16 -7.90 -9.88
CA ASP A 149 11.11 -8.24 -8.82
C ASP A 149 10.40 -8.59 -7.51
N VAL A 150 10.97 -9.53 -6.74
CA VAL A 150 10.59 -9.83 -5.36
C VAL A 150 11.73 -9.39 -4.47
N ARG A 151 11.57 -8.26 -3.81
CA ARG A 151 12.60 -7.64 -3.00
C ARG A 151 12.06 -7.16 -1.65
N GLN A 152 12.96 -6.93 -0.73
CA GLN A 152 12.63 -6.29 0.54
C GLN A 152 12.50 -4.78 0.31
N ILE A 153 11.64 -4.16 1.13
CA ILE A 153 11.47 -2.71 1.12
C ILE A 153 12.64 -2.07 1.86
N ALA A 154 13.20 -1.02 1.27
CA ALA A 154 14.31 -0.26 1.84
C ALA A 154 13.99 0.22 3.28
N GLY A 155 14.93 0.00 4.18
CA GLY A 155 14.78 0.31 5.61
C GLY A 155 14.02 -0.72 6.44
N TYR A 156 13.55 -1.81 5.81
CA TYR A 156 12.94 -2.98 6.46
C TYR A 156 13.70 -4.28 6.17
N GLU A 157 14.88 -4.16 5.59
CA GLU A 157 15.74 -5.30 5.30
C GLU A 157 16.20 -5.94 6.61
N GLY A 158 16.00 -7.23 6.72
CA GLY A 158 16.56 -8.05 7.79
C GLY A 158 17.99 -8.51 7.49
N ILE A 159 18.56 -9.27 8.40
CA ILE A 159 19.83 -9.95 8.16
C ILE A 159 19.58 -11.07 7.13
N HIS A 160 20.25 -10.97 5.99
CA HIS A 160 20.18 -12.01 4.96
C HIS A 160 21.09 -13.17 5.33
N VAL A 161 20.49 -14.33 5.57
CA VAL A 161 21.16 -15.62 5.61
C VAL A 161 20.61 -16.48 4.47
N THR A 162 21.46 -17.30 3.89
CA THR A 162 21.06 -18.21 2.80
C THR A 162 20.11 -19.31 3.28
N ASP A 163 20.23 -19.70 4.53
CA ASP A 163 19.31 -20.65 5.17
C ASP A 163 18.10 -19.90 5.76
N THR A 164 16.94 -20.08 5.16
CA THR A 164 15.67 -19.50 5.60
C THR A 164 14.79 -20.47 6.38
N SER A 165 15.31 -21.62 6.79
CA SER A 165 14.55 -22.66 7.51
C SER A 165 14.00 -22.20 8.87
N ALA A 166 14.64 -21.22 9.49
CA ALA A 166 14.18 -20.59 10.73
C ALA A 166 13.25 -19.38 10.52
N ASP A 167 13.07 -18.96 9.27
CA ASP A 167 12.23 -17.79 8.93
C ASP A 167 10.74 -18.19 8.96
N VAL A 168 9.91 -17.19 9.18
CA VAL A 168 8.45 -17.26 8.99
C VAL A 168 8.05 -16.27 7.93
N LEU A 169 7.48 -16.75 6.83
CA LEU A 169 6.91 -15.95 5.78
C LEU A 169 5.41 -15.79 6.00
N VAL A 170 4.97 -14.57 6.34
CA VAL A 170 3.54 -14.24 6.48
C VAL A 170 3.06 -13.62 5.17
N ILE A 171 2.05 -14.23 4.55
CA ILE A 171 1.49 -13.80 3.26
C ILE A 171 0.06 -13.32 3.47
N GLY A 172 -0.17 -12.03 3.27
CA GLY A 172 -1.52 -11.48 3.12
C GLY A 172 -2.07 -11.87 1.75
N ALA A 173 -2.95 -12.87 1.71
CA ALA A 173 -3.46 -13.38 0.46
C ALA A 173 -4.52 -12.45 -0.13
N GLY A 174 -4.29 -11.99 -1.35
CA GLY A 174 -5.21 -11.20 -2.17
C GLY A 174 -5.71 -12.00 -3.37
N TYR A 175 -6.03 -11.29 -4.45
CA TYR A 175 -6.59 -11.88 -5.68
C TYR A 175 -5.55 -12.43 -6.66
N ASP A 176 -4.25 -12.13 -6.47
CA ASP A 176 -3.19 -12.53 -7.39
C ASP A 176 -2.51 -13.81 -6.92
N ASP A 177 -2.99 -14.94 -7.42
CA ASP A 177 -2.47 -16.28 -7.10
C ASP A 177 -1.04 -16.48 -7.61
N LYS A 178 -0.69 -15.94 -8.77
CA LYS A 178 0.65 -16.04 -9.35
C LYS A 178 1.67 -15.29 -8.49
N LEU A 179 1.34 -14.09 -8.05
CA LEU A 179 2.20 -13.29 -7.19
C LEU A 179 2.40 -13.96 -5.82
N ILE A 180 1.32 -14.52 -5.25
CA ILE A 180 1.40 -15.29 -3.99
C ILE A 180 2.34 -16.48 -4.14
N ALA A 181 2.19 -17.27 -5.22
CA ALA A 181 3.05 -18.43 -5.49
C ALA A 181 4.51 -18.00 -5.64
N HIS A 182 4.78 -16.97 -6.45
CA HIS A 182 6.13 -16.48 -6.69
C HIS A 182 6.83 -16.00 -5.42
N VAL A 183 6.13 -15.25 -4.55
CA VAL A 183 6.66 -14.81 -3.25
C VAL A 183 6.93 -16.01 -2.34
N ALA A 184 6.05 -17.01 -2.35
CA ALA A 184 6.22 -18.22 -1.54
C ALA A 184 7.44 -19.06 -1.98
N GLU A 185 7.72 -19.13 -3.28
CA GLU A 185 8.90 -19.82 -3.85
C GLU A 185 10.21 -19.12 -3.46
N HIS A 186 10.19 -17.80 -3.33
CA HIS A 186 11.40 -17.01 -3.00
C HIS A 186 11.97 -17.35 -1.62
N LYS A 187 11.16 -17.91 -0.70
CA LYS A 187 11.55 -18.38 0.62
C LYS A 187 11.09 -19.82 0.82
N ASP A 188 11.58 -20.73 -0.02
CA ASP A 188 11.10 -22.10 -0.11
C ASP A 188 11.17 -22.85 1.24
N SER A 189 12.27 -22.74 1.97
CA SER A 189 12.49 -23.41 3.25
C SER A 189 11.84 -22.74 4.46
N ALA A 190 11.30 -21.52 4.34
CA ALA A 190 10.65 -20.83 5.43
C ALA A 190 9.28 -21.44 5.77
N LYS A 191 8.91 -21.41 7.08
CA LYS A 191 7.52 -21.69 7.49
C LYS A 191 6.60 -20.65 6.86
N LYS A 192 5.49 -21.09 6.25
CA LYS A 192 4.55 -20.20 5.58
C LYS A 192 3.24 -20.08 6.37
N ILE A 193 2.84 -18.85 6.62
CA ILE A 193 1.56 -18.48 7.23
C ILE A 193 0.79 -17.63 6.24
N ARG A 194 -0.41 -18.07 5.88
CA ARG A 194 -1.33 -17.34 5.00
C ARG A 194 -2.42 -16.67 5.81
N ILE A 195 -2.65 -15.39 5.56
CA ILE A 195 -3.74 -14.63 6.17
C ILE A 195 -4.79 -14.34 5.10
N LEU A 196 -6.02 -14.76 5.36
CA LEU A 196 -7.19 -14.48 4.53
C LEU A 196 -8.12 -13.49 5.23
N GLY A 197 -8.68 -12.56 4.45
CA GLY A 197 -9.66 -11.59 4.95
C GLY A 197 -10.99 -12.26 5.29
N LEU A 198 -11.33 -12.37 6.60
CA LEU A 198 -12.65 -12.83 7.06
C LEU A 198 -12.99 -12.13 8.39
N PRO A 199 -14.11 -11.35 8.47
CA PRO A 199 -14.98 -10.99 7.35
C PRO A 199 -14.21 -10.32 6.21
N SER A 200 -14.57 -10.67 4.98
CA SER A 200 -14.07 -9.98 3.79
C SER A 200 -14.84 -8.66 3.58
N LEU A 201 -14.26 -7.76 2.78
CA LEU A 201 -14.91 -6.48 2.44
C LEU A 201 -16.30 -6.69 1.79
N ARG A 202 -16.47 -7.82 1.08
CA ARG A 202 -17.75 -8.29 0.52
C ARG A 202 -17.81 -9.80 0.64
N ALA A 203 -19.01 -10.33 0.83
CA ALA A 203 -19.22 -11.77 1.01
C ALA A 203 -18.74 -12.62 -0.18
N ASP A 204 -18.88 -12.12 -1.41
CA ASP A 204 -18.42 -12.78 -2.64
C ASP A 204 -16.89 -12.81 -2.77
N MET A 205 -16.20 -11.84 -2.20
CA MET A 205 -14.71 -11.77 -2.23
C MET A 205 -14.06 -12.90 -1.43
N TYR A 206 -14.68 -13.36 -0.35
CA TYR A 206 -14.13 -14.42 0.47
C TYR A 206 -13.90 -15.71 -0.33
N GLN A 207 -14.94 -16.15 -1.04
CA GLN A 207 -14.85 -17.40 -1.83
C GLN A 207 -13.75 -17.32 -2.90
N GLN A 208 -13.66 -16.19 -3.58
CA GLN A 208 -12.61 -15.99 -4.59
C GLN A 208 -11.21 -15.95 -3.96
N ASN A 209 -11.04 -15.31 -2.82
CA ASN A 209 -9.75 -15.28 -2.12
C ASN A 209 -9.32 -16.67 -1.68
N VAL A 210 -10.22 -17.49 -1.15
CA VAL A 210 -9.93 -18.88 -0.77
C VAL A 210 -9.52 -19.70 -1.98
N LEU A 211 -10.31 -19.66 -3.08
CA LEU A 211 -10.01 -20.41 -4.29
C LEU A 211 -8.64 -20.03 -4.89
N ARG A 212 -8.32 -18.74 -4.98
CA ARG A 212 -7.03 -18.28 -5.50
C ARG A 212 -5.86 -18.64 -4.59
N ALA A 213 -6.08 -18.56 -3.29
CA ALA A 213 -5.07 -18.98 -2.33
C ALA A 213 -4.79 -20.50 -2.39
N GLU A 214 -5.80 -21.32 -2.68
CA GLU A 214 -5.62 -22.75 -2.94
C GLU A 214 -4.89 -23.00 -4.26
N LEU A 215 -5.25 -22.29 -5.34
CA LEU A 215 -4.55 -22.36 -6.62
C LEU A 215 -3.07 -21.97 -6.48
N ALA A 216 -2.77 -20.92 -5.71
CA ALA A 216 -1.38 -20.56 -5.41
C ALA A 216 -0.65 -21.67 -4.68
N SER A 217 -1.30 -22.36 -3.72
CA SER A 217 -0.72 -23.48 -2.99
C SER A 217 -0.46 -24.71 -3.90
N GLU A 218 -1.26 -24.90 -4.93
CA GLU A 218 -1.07 -25.97 -5.93
C GLU A 218 0.11 -25.68 -6.86
N GLN A 219 0.41 -24.43 -7.13
CA GLN A 219 1.53 -24.00 -7.97
C GLN A 219 2.87 -24.10 -7.23
N VAL A 220 2.88 -23.92 -5.91
CA VAL A 220 4.08 -24.10 -5.08
C VAL A 220 4.35 -25.60 -4.94
N GLY A 221 5.28 -26.10 -5.72
CA GLY A 221 5.65 -27.53 -5.75
C GLY A 221 6.34 -28.01 -4.47
N GLY A 222 6.23 -29.32 -4.19
CA GLY A 222 7.02 -30.00 -3.15
C GLY A 222 6.40 -30.01 -1.75
N SER A 223 7.24 -30.19 -0.73
CA SER A 223 6.85 -30.28 0.69
C SER A 223 6.17 -29.01 1.26
N ALA A 224 6.18 -27.92 0.53
CA ALA A 224 5.49 -26.69 0.89
C ALA A 224 3.95 -26.79 0.82
N ARG A 225 3.42 -27.81 0.12
CA ARG A 225 1.98 -28.01 -0.06
C ARG A 225 1.27 -28.40 1.24
N ASP A 226 1.95 -29.14 2.12
CA ASP A 226 1.38 -29.67 3.38
C ASP A 226 1.62 -28.76 4.59
N GLY A 227 2.32 -27.62 4.42
CA GLY A 227 2.84 -26.80 5.52
C GLY A 227 2.33 -25.36 5.60
N ILE A 228 1.37 -24.93 4.75
CA ILE A 228 0.85 -23.57 4.82
C ILE A 228 -0.24 -23.48 5.89
N GLU A 229 0.09 -22.83 7.00
CA GLU A 229 -0.87 -22.53 8.07
C GLU A 229 -1.77 -21.37 7.63
N THR A 230 -3.09 -21.52 7.73
CA THR A 230 -4.04 -20.47 7.32
C THR A 230 -4.68 -19.83 8.54
N HIS A 231 -4.60 -18.50 8.60
CA HIS A 231 -5.25 -17.68 9.59
C HIS A 231 -6.26 -16.73 8.93
N PHE A 232 -7.20 -16.26 9.73
CA PHE A 232 -8.21 -15.32 9.29
C PHE A 232 -8.09 -14.02 10.08
N ALA A 233 -8.22 -12.91 9.39
CA ALA A 233 -8.28 -11.58 9.99
C ALA A 233 -9.34 -10.73 9.28
N PRO A 234 -10.05 -9.83 9.98
CA PRO A 234 -10.96 -8.90 9.33
C PRO A 234 -10.24 -8.07 8.25
N ALA A 235 -10.88 -7.92 7.09
CA ALA A 235 -10.24 -7.21 5.98
C ALA A 235 -10.21 -5.68 6.15
N ASN A 236 -11.05 -5.15 7.06
CA ASN A 236 -11.27 -3.72 7.27
C ASN A 236 -11.18 -3.29 8.75
N ASP A 237 -10.73 -4.18 9.61
CA ASP A 237 -10.53 -3.88 11.03
C ASP A 237 -9.05 -4.11 11.38
N PRO A 238 -8.30 -3.07 11.81
CA PRO A 238 -6.88 -3.16 12.11
C PRO A 238 -6.55 -3.99 13.35
#